data_a968125ae11e5e8303005c95c248d01a
#
_entry.id   a968125ae11e5e8303005c95c248d01a
#
_cell.length_a   1.000
_cell.length_b   1.000
_cell.length_c   1.000
_cell.angle_alpha   90.00
_cell.angle_beta   90.00
_cell.angle_gamma   90.00
#
_symmetry.space_group_name_H-M   'P 1'
#
loop_
_entity.id
_entity.type
_entity.pdbx_description
1 polymer ?
#
loop_
_entity_poly.entity_id
_entity_poly.type
_entity_poly.pdbx_seq_one_letter_code
_entity_poly.pdbx_strand_id
1 'polypeptide(L)'
;MGSKGTEVYFVFMNFDPEYERLQKNRSKQGKEELDLYLNNKHDKLLAKLFQPNTYNKRSSLAIVDGFAVEMTQAQAAILKGTEEVRIVEKNQELA
;
A
#
# COMPACT_ATOMS: atom_id res chain seq x y z
N MET A 1 -4.41 -10.29 -24.27
CA MET A 1 -4.37 -10.08 -23.92
C MET A 1 -4.33 -9.71 -22.88
N GLY A 2 -4.57 -9.74 -22.47
CA GLY A 2 -4.56 -9.69 -21.37
C GLY A 2 -4.16 -8.62 -20.65
N SER A 3 -4.00 -8.59 -19.68
CA SER A 3 -3.83 -7.67 -18.89
C SER A 3 -2.69 -7.05 -18.96
N LYS A 4 -2.30 -7.04 -19.70
CA LYS A 4 -1.37 -6.59 -19.73
C LYS A 4 -0.95 -5.57 -19.12
N GLY A 5 -0.06 -5.34 -18.68
CA GLY A 5 0.49 -4.21 -18.11
C GLY A 5 0.36 -4.06 -16.64
N THR A 6 -0.21 -4.98 -15.89
CA THR A 6 -0.21 -4.89 -14.45
C THR A 6 0.93 -5.72 -13.88
N GLU A 7 1.53 -5.18 -12.81
CA GLU A 7 2.60 -5.84 -12.09
C GLU A 7 2.44 -5.53 -10.62
N VAL A 8 3.14 -6.28 -9.77
CA VAL A 8 3.07 -6.05 -8.33
C VAL A 8 4.10 -5.02 -7.92
N TYR A 9 3.66 -4.05 -7.16
CA TYR A 9 4.52 -3.00 -6.62
C TYR A 9 4.38 -2.98 -5.11
N PHE A 10 5.46 -2.58 -4.44
CA PHE A 10 5.44 -2.29 -3.01
C PHE A 10 5.42 -0.78 -2.84
N VAL A 11 4.50 -0.30 -2.03
CA VAL A 11 4.32 1.12 -1.77
C VAL A 11 4.61 1.37 -0.30
N PHE A 12 5.52 2.28 -0.02
CA PHE A 12 5.88 2.65 1.35
C PHE A 12 5.44 4.06 1.61
N MET A 13 4.76 4.26 2.74
CA MET A 13 4.13 5.53 3.04
C MET A 13 5.09 6.47 3.77
N ASN A 14 4.80 7.76 3.69
CA ASN A 14 5.53 8.74 4.46
C ASN A 14 5.16 8.64 5.93
N PHE A 15 5.92 9.34 6.77
CA PHE A 15 5.72 9.32 8.21
C PHE A 15 4.26 9.62 8.56
N ASP A 16 3.71 8.85 9.47
CA ASP A 16 2.34 8.97 9.94
C ASP A 16 2.35 8.78 11.45
N PRO A 17 2.10 9.84 12.22
CA PRO A 17 2.16 9.73 13.69
C PRO A 17 1.18 8.71 14.24
N GLU A 18 0.03 8.53 13.59
CA GLU A 18 -0.94 7.54 14.08
C GLU A 18 -0.41 6.12 13.90
N TYR A 19 0.24 5.85 12.77
CA TYR A 19 0.89 4.56 12.58
C TYR A 19 1.94 4.32 13.67
N GLU A 20 2.76 5.35 13.96
CA GLU A 20 3.80 5.21 14.96
C GLU A 20 3.20 4.92 16.33
N ARG A 21 2.09 5.59 16.65
CA ARG A 21 1.42 5.37 17.92
C ARG A 21 0.88 3.95 18.04
N LEU A 22 0.21 3.49 16.98
CA LEU A 22 -0.43 2.19 17.02
C LEU A 22 0.57 1.05 17.03
N GLN A 23 1.68 1.19 16.32
CA GLN A 23 2.62 0.08 16.23
C GLN A 23 3.37 -0.17 17.54
N LYS A 24 3.30 0.75 18.48
CA LYS A 24 3.95 0.55 19.77
C LYS A 24 3.22 -0.46 20.63
N ASN A 25 1.93 -0.66 20.39
CA ASN A 25 1.16 -1.62 21.15
C ASN A 25 1.34 -3.01 20.55
N ARG A 26 2.16 -3.84 21.16
CA ARG A 26 2.49 -5.14 20.62
C ARG A 26 1.59 -6.26 21.09
N SER A 27 0.53 -5.93 21.83
CA SER A 27 -0.44 -6.93 22.24
C SER A 27 -1.19 -7.44 21.02
N LYS A 28 -1.86 -8.57 21.18
CA LYS A 28 -2.68 -9.11 20.09
C LYS A 28 -3.72 -8.11 19.62
N GLN A 29 -4.39 -7.45 20.57
CA GLN A 29 -5.39 -6.45 20.25
C GLN A 29 -4.77 -5.27 19.53
N GLY A 30 -3.59 -4.84 19.96
CA GLY A 30 -2.89 -3.74 19.31
C GLY A 30 -2.53 -4.07 17.87
N LYS A 31 -2.12 -5.30 17.61
CA LYS A 31 -1.80 -5.71 16.25
C LYS A 31 -3.04 -5.71 15.36
N GLU A 32 -4.17 -6.14 15.91
CA GLU A 32 -5.41 -6.13 15.16
C GLU A 32 -5.87 -4.72 14.83
N GLU A 33 -5.71 -3.81 15.79
CA GLU A 33 -6.04 -2.40 15.56
C GLU A 33 -5.17 -1.80 14.48
N LEU A 34 -3.89 -2.11 14.52
CA LEU A 34 -2.95 -1.60 13.52
C LEU A 34 -3.30 -2.12 12.14
N ASP A 35 -3.58 -3.42 12.03
CA ASP A 35 -3.96 -4.00 10.75
C ASP A 35 -5.20 -3.34 10.19
N LEU A 36 -6.20 -3.12 11.02
CA LEU A 36 -7.43 -2.47 10.57
C LEU A 36 -7.17 -1.04 10.11
N TYR A 37 -6.37 -0.31 10.88
CA TYR A 37 -6.03 1.06 10.53
C TYR A 37 -5.32 1.12 9.19
N LEU A 38 -4.32 0.26 9.00
CA LEU A 38 -3.53 0.26 7.77
C LEU A 38 -4.35 -0.15 6.56
N ASN A 39 -5.18 -1.18 6.71
CA ASN A 39 -6.01 -1.60 5.59
C ASN A 39 -6.95 -0.48 5.18
N ASN A 40 -7.58 0.20 6.14
CA ASN A 40 -8.46 1.31 5.81
C ASN A 40 -7.71 2.46 5.16
N LYS A 41 -6.55 2.80 5.69
CA LYS A 41 -5.75 3.91 5.18
C LYS A 41 -5.30 3.64 3.74
N HIS A 42 -4.76 2.46 3.50
CA HIS A 42 -4.24 2.12 2.18
C HIS A 42 -5.37 1.98 1.17
N ASP A 43 -6.48 1.35 1.58
CA ASP A 43 -7.62 1.20 0.68
C ASP A 43 -8.21 2.56 0.29
N LYS A 44 -8.28 3.49 1.24
CA LYS A 44 -8.80 4.82 0.95
C LYS A 44 -7.90 5.58 0.00
N LEU A 45 -6.60 5.44 0.15
CA LEU A 45 -5.66 6.09 -0.76
C LEU A 45 -5.88 5.62 -2.18
N LEU A 46 -5.94 4.30 -2.36
CA LEU A 46 -6.11 3.74 -3.68
C LEU A 46 -7.47 4.13 -4.29
N ALA A 47 -8.53 4.12 -3.47
CA ALA A 47 -9.85 4.47 -3.95
C ALA A 47 -9.94 5.94 -4.32
N LYS A 48 -9.18 6.79 -3.66
CA LYS A 48 -9.15 8.22 -3.98
C LYS A 48 -8.50 8.47 -5.33
N LEU A 49 -7.49 7.69 -5.65
CA LEU A 49 -6.67 7.95 -6.83
C LEU A 49 -7.12 7.18 -8.07
N PHE A 50 -7.70 6.00 -7.91
CA PHE A 50 -7.95 5.11 -9.03
C PHE A 50 -9.38 4.62 -9.07
N GLN A 51 -9.83 4.28 -10.27
CA GLN A 51 -11.14 3.70 -10.47
C GLN A 51 -11.20 2.31 -9.85
N PRO A 52 -12.35 1.92 -9.30
CA PRO A 52 -12.50 0.57 -8.77
C PRO A 52 -12.21 -0.48 -9.85
N ASN A 53 -11.66 -1.61 -9.42
CA ASN A 53 -11.39 -2.73 -10.29
C ASN A 53 -10.29 -2.49 -11.32
N THR A 54 -9.50 -1.44 -11.16
CA THR A 54 -8.36 -1.19 -12.04
C THR A 54 -7.04 -1.55 -11.37
N TYR A 55 -7.10 -2.01 -10.13
CA TYR A 55 -5.94 -2.43 -9.36
C TYR A 55 -6.36 -3.53 -8.40
N ASN A 56 -5.39 -4.24 -7.85
CA ASN A 56 -5.69 -5.30 -6.91
C ASN A 56 -4.71 -5.23 -5.74
N LYS A 57 -5.19 -4.67 -4.63
CA LYS A 57 -4.36 -4.59 -3.43
C LYS A 57 -4.19 -5.99 -2.86
N ARG A 58 -2.94 -6.37 -2.59
CA ARG A 58 -2.63 -7.70 -2.09
C ARG A 58 -2.66 -7.77 -0.57
N SER A 59 -1.95 -6.87 0.07
CA SER A 59 -1.88 -6.90 1.54
C SER A 59 -1.29 -5.60 2.05
N SER A 60 -1.60 -5.28 3.30
CA SER A 60 -0.94 -4.20 4.02
C SER A 60 0.19 -4.77 4.85
N LEU A 61 1.29 -4.03 4.95
CA LEU A 61 2.48 -4.45 5.66
C LEU A 61 2.59 -3.59 6.92
N ALA A 62 2.49 -4.26 8.08
CA ALA A 62 2.45 -3.53 9.34
C ALA A 62 3.82 -3.05 9.80
N ILE A 63 4.88 -3.74 9.39
CA ILE A 63 6.22 -3.44 9.88
C ILE A 63 6.72 -2.10 9.38
N VAL A 64 6.32 -1.72 8.16
CA VAL A 64 6.87 -0.55 7.51
C VAL A 64 5.82 0.42 6.98
N ASP A 65 4.59 0.31 7.40
CA ASP A 65 3.50 1.13 6.86
C ASP A 65 3.56 1.17 5.34
N GLY A 66 3.29 0.02 4.76
CA GLY A 66 3.30 -0.11 3.31
C GLY A 66 2.28 -1.12 2.86
N PHE A 67 2.21 -1.31 1.57
CA PHE A 67 1.29 -2.31 1.02
C PHE A 67 1.80 -2.81 -0.32
N ALA A 68 1.31 -3.99 -0.69
CA ALA A 68 1.60 -4.58 -1.99
C ALA A 68 0.35 -4.44 -2.84
N VAL A 69 0.52 -4.03 -4.08
CA VAL A 69 -0.61 -3.79 -4.97
C VAL A 69 -0.24 -4.14 -6.39
N GLU A 70 -1.17 -4.78 -7.07
CA GLU A 70 -1.03 -5.09 -8.48
C GLU A 70 -1.67 -3.95 -9.27
N MET A 71 -0.88 -3.30 -10.13
CA MET A 71 -1.36 -2.12 -10.85
C MET A 71 -0.50 -1.88 -12.08
N THR A 72 -0.93 -0.92 -12.89
CA THR A 72 -0.18 -0.57 -14.09
C THR A 72 0.98 0.35 -13.75
N GLN A 73 1.90 0.47 -14.69
CA GLN A 73 3.03 1.38 -14.56
C GLN A 73 2.55 2.83 -14.45
N ALA A 74 1.49 3.18 -15.16
CA ALA A 74 0.94 4.53 -15.09
C ALA A 74 0.40 4.82 -13.70
N GLN A 75 -0.28 3.85 -13.09
CA GLN A 75 -0.77 4.01 -11.72
C GLN A 75 0.38 4.14 -10.74
N ALA A 76 1.44 3.36 -10.94
CA ALA A 76 2.61 3.47 -10.08
C ALA A 76 3.23 4.87 -10.16
N ALA A 77 3.26 5.45 -11.35
CA ALA A 77 3.78 6.81 -11.52
C ALA A 77 2.94 7.83 -10.75
N ILE A 78 1.62 7.65 -10.73
CA ILE A 78 0.75 8.53 -9.97
C ILE A 78 1.05 8.42 -8.48
N LEU A 79 1.23 7.19 -7.98
CA LEU A 79 1.56 7.01 -6.58
C LEU A 79 2.91 7.63 -6.22
N LYS A 80 3.88 7.54 -7.13
CA LYS A 80 5.18 8.16 -6.87
C LYS A 80 5.09 9.67 -6.67
N GLY A 81 4.11 10.29 -7.30
CA GLY A 81 3.92 11.73 -7.16
C GLY A 81 2.93 12.12 -6.07
N THR A 82 2.45 11.16 -5.29
CA THR A 82 1.44 11.41 -4.28
C THR A 82 2.12 11.75 -2.95
N GLU A 83 1.63 12.80 -2.31
CA GLU A 83 2.28 13.34 -1.11
C GLU A 83 2.41 12.31 0.01
N GLU A 84 1.41 11.47 0.20
CA GLU A 84 1.41 10.49 1.28
C GLU A 84 2.38 9.35 1.05
N VAL A 85 2.92 9.21 -0.16
CA VAL A 85 3.75 8.08 -0.53
C VAL A 85 5.22 8.47 -0.56
N ARG A 86 6.06 7.64 0.06
CA ARG A 86 7.49 7.88 0.09
C ARG A 86 8.22 7.17 -1.04
N ILE A 87 7.92 5.90 -1.23
CA ILE A 87 8.63 5.08 -2.22
C ILE A 87 7.65 4.11 -2.87
N VAL A 88 7.82 3.91 -4.17
CA VAL A 88 7.12 2.85 -4.90
C VAL A 88 8.18 2.00 -5.59
N GLU A 89 8.20 0.71 -5.29
CA GLU A 89 9.18 -0.21 -5.86
C GLU A 89 8.49 -1.36 -6.56
N LYS A 90 8.92 -1.65 -7.76
CA LYS A 90 8.40 -2.80 -8.47
C LYS A 90 8.93 -4.08 -7.83
N ASN A 91 8.05 -5.06 -7.68
CA ASN A 91 8.47 -6.36 -7.18
C ASN A 91 9.32 -7.05 -8.21
N GLN A 92 10.59 -7.30 -7.86
CA GLN A 92 11.52 -7.96 -8.77
C GLN A 92 11.50 -9.44 -8.45
N GLU A 93 10.78 -10.20 -9.24
CA GLU A 93 10.78 -11.63 -9.04
C GLU A 93 11.99 -12.26 -9.69
N LEU A 94 12.64 -13.11 -8.96
CA LEU A 94 13.75 -13.86 -9.51
C LEU A 94 13.21 -15.10 -10.19
N ALA A 95 13.54 -15.23 -11.43
CA ALA A 95 13.07 -16.37 -12.21
C ALA A 95 13.75 -17.66 -11.80
#